data_679f03749c39e37a264fed76ef3d731c
#
_entry.id   679f03749c39e37a264fed76ef3d731c
#
_cell.length_a   1.000
_cell.length_b   1.000
_cell.length_c   1.000
_cell.angle_alpha   90.00
_cell.angle_beta   90.00
_cell.angle_gamma   90.00
#
_symmetry.space_group_name_H-M   'P 1'
#
loop_
_entity.id
_entity.type
_entity.pdbx_description
1 polymer ?
#
loop_
_entity_poly.entity_id
_entity_poly.type
_entity_poly.pdbx_seq_one_letter_code
_entity_poly.pdbx_strand_id
1 'polypeptide(L)'
;LLADGLSDNIPFGEVKDPFTNMDFEGKGVMPDIICKSEEAVNTSHLLALQQLSLQNKDSNTIDWFIPVVKNRQYPFNIDIEILKSYQGKFGKTELILESNKLYFNWNNITTLLMTPLESDLFIVDGMDDFRIKIVSENNSVTAIKRIYRNGQERIYKKD
;
A
#
# COMPACT_ATOMS: atom_id res chain seq x y z
N LEU A 1 42.69 -26.90 16.52
CA LEU A 1 43.04 -25.58 17.08
C LEU A 1 44.31 -25.10 16.40
N LEU A 2 44.29 -23.93 15.85
CA LEU A 2 45.48 -23.24 15.34
C LEU A 2 46.29 -22.67 16.50
N ALA A 3 47.56 -22.22 16.22
CA ALA A 3 48.35 -21.52 17.19
C ALA A 3 47.59 -20.31 17.74
N ASP A 4 47.89 -19.91 18.97
CA ASP A 4 47.28 -18.73 19.66
C ASP A 4 45.77 -18.87 20.00
N GLY A 5 45.26 -20.11 20.06
CA GLY A 5 43.86 -20.38 20.46
C GLY A 5 42.83 -20.05 19.38
N LEU A 6 43.24 -19.77 18.15
CA LEU A 6 42.35 -19.61 17.02
C LEU A 6 41.78 -20.95 16.57
N SER A 7 40.52 -20.97 16.16
CA SER A 7 39.90 -22.12 15.52
C SER A 7 39.42 -21.72 14.13
N ASP A 8 39.65 -22.60 13.18
CA ASP A 8 39.10 -22.47 11.82
C ASP A 8 38.06 -23.56 11.60
N ASN A 9 36.98 -23.22 10.94
CA ASN A 9 35.92 -24.15 10.58
C ASN A 9 36.02 -24.44 9.10
N ILE A 10 36.69 -25.56 8.77
CA ILE A 10 36.88 -25.99 7.38
C ILE A 10 35.65 -26.84 7.01
N PRO A 11 34.79 -26.38 6.10
CA PRO A 11 33.68 -27.18 5.61
C PRO A 11 34.20 -28.40 4.82
N PHE A 12 33.67 -29.57 5.11
CA PHE A 12 34.02 -30.82 4.47
C PHE A 12 32.88 -31.43 3.63
N GLY A 13 31.74 -30.73 3.58
CA GLY A 13 30.56 -31.15 2.84
C GLY A 13 30.06 -30.06 1.91
N GLU A 14 29.57 -30.45 0.75
CA GLU A 14 28.89 -29.62 -0.22
C GLU A 14 27.40 -29.85 -0.14
N VAL A 15 26.60 -28.79 -0.08
CA VAL A 15 25.13 -28.86 -0.10
C VAL A 15 24.64 -28.72 -1.53
N LYS A 16 24.02 -29.76 -2.08
CA LYS A 16 23.43 -29.73 -3.43
C LYS A 16 21.92 -29.87 -3.38
N ASP A 17 21.26 -29.18 -4.30
CA ASP A 17 19.83 -29.41 -4.56
C ASP A 17 19.60 -30.83 -5.03
N PRO A 18 18.76 -31.63 -4.37
CA PRO A 18 18.55 -33.02 -4.71
C PRO A 18 17.87 -33.23 -6.07
N PHE A 19 17.21 -32.25 -6.63
CA PHE A 19 16.50 -32.29 -7.90
C PHE A 19 17.35 -31.82 -9.08
N THR A 20 18.09 -30.73 -8.88
CA THR A 20 18.91 -30.13 -9.95
C THR A 20 20.37 -30.50 -9.88
N ASN A 21 20.83 -31.09 -8.76
CA ASN A 21 22.23 -31.37 -8.45
C ASN A 21 23.15 -30.11 -8.53
N MET A 22 22.54 -28.93 -8.42
CA MET A 22 23.28 -27.64 -8.43
C MET A 22 23.75 -27.28 -7.04
N ASP A 23 24.92 -26.68 -6.98
CA ASP A 23 25.49 -26.08 -5.80
C ASP A 23 24.92 -24.67 -5.63
N PHE A 24 24.59 -24.30 -4.38
CA PHE A 24 24.13 -22.96 -4.03
C PHE A 24 25.27 -21.99 -3.70
N GLU A 25 26.50 -22.49 -3.57
CA GLU A 25 27.63 -21.68 -3.19
C GLU A 25 27.99 -20.68 -4.29
N GLY A 26 28.08 -19.40 -3.93
CA GLY A 26 28.39 -18.31 -4.85
C GLY A 26 27.28 -17.88 -5.80
N LYS A 27 26.20 -18.66 -5.93
CA LYS A 27 25.05 -18.34 -6.82
C LYS A 27 23.76 -18.06 -6.06
N GLY A 28 23.59 -18.67 -4.87
CA GLY A 28 22.35 -18.61 -4.11
C GLY A 28 21.20 -19.37 -4.78
N VAL A 29 20.01 -19.23 -4.23
CA VAL A 29 18.77 -19.77 -4.79
C VAL A 29 18.19 -18.74 -5.74
N MET A 30 17.90 -19.13 -6.97
CA MET A 30 17.25 -18.25 -7.95
C MET A 30 15.80 -18.02 -7.53
N PRO A 31 15.35 -16.77 -7.43
CA PRO A 31 13.97 -16.47 -7.13
C PRO A 31 13.07 -16.77 -8.33
N ASP A 32 11.80 -17.16 -8.07
CA ASP A 32 10.80 -17.36 -9.12
C ASP A 32 10.51 -16.07 -9.88
N ILE A 33 10.65 -14.90 -9.20
CA ILE A 33 10.43 -13.57 -9.77
C ILE A 33 11.64 -12.71 -9.49
N ILE A 34 12.27 -12.23 -10.56
CA ILE A 34 13.42 -11.33 -10.48
C ILE A 34 12.91 -9.90 -10.28
N CYS A 35 13.31 -9.28 -9.16
CA CYS A 35 13.03 -7.88 -8.84
C CYS A 35 14.21 -7.30 -8.05
N LYS A 36 14.21 -6.00 -7.82
CA LYS A 36 15.18 -5.36 -6.95
C LYS A 36 14.94 -5.78 -5.50
N SER A 37 16.01 -5.85 -4.69
CA SER A 37 15.94 -6.28 -3.29
C SER A 37 14.99 -5.40 -2.46
N GLU A 38 14.99 -4.09 -2.67
CA GLU A 38 14.10 -3.14 -2.00
C GLU A 38 12.62 -3.31 -2.37
N GLU A 39 12.34 -3.89 -3.53
CA GLU A 39 10.98 -4.14 -4.03
C GLU A 39 10.46 -5.54 -3.66
N ALA A 40 11.32 -6.45 -3.25
CA ALA A 40 11.01 -7.88 -3.10
C ALA A 40 9.83 -8.15 -2.16
N VAL A 41 9.78 -7.47 -1.01
CA VAL A 41 8.70 -7.63 -0.02
C VAL A 41 7.35 -7.17 -0.60
N ASN A 42 7.31 -6.01 -1.24
CA ASN A 42 6.06 -5.49 -1.81
C ASN A 42 5.61 -6.32 -3.02
N THR A 43 6.55 -6.77 -3.86
CA THR A 43 6.27 -7.63 -5.02
C THR A 43 5.68 -8.96 -4.57
N SER A 44 6.32 -9.65 -3.63
CA SER A 44 5.82 -10.94 -3.13
C SER A 44 4.48 -10.79 -2.40
N HIS A 45 4.29 -9.72 -1.62
CA HIS A 45 3.03 -9.44 -0.94
C HIS A 45 1.89 -9.20 -1.95
N LEU A 46 2.14 -8.38 -2.98
CA LEU A 46 1.14 -8.13 -4.03
C LEU A 46 0.74 -9.41 -4.77
N LEU A 47 1.70 -10.23 -5.14
CA LEU A 47 1.44 -11.50 -5.82
C LEU A 47 0.66 -12.48 -4.94
N ALA A 48 1.01 -12.58 -3.66
CA ALA A 48 0.28 -13.41 -2.71
C ALA A 48 -1.18 -12.97 -2.57
N LEU A 49 -1.43 -11.65 -2.44
CA LEU A 49 -2.79 -11.11 -2.38
C LEU A 49 -3.57 -11.38 -3.67
N GLN A 50 -2.96 -11.22 -4.85
CA GLN A 50 -3.59 -11.52 -6.13
C GLN A 50 -3.96 -13.00 -6.27
N GLN A 51 -3.08 -13.91 -5.86
CA GLN A 51 -3.38 -15.35 -5.87
C GLN A 51 -4.51 -15.70 -4.90
N LEU A 52 -4.51 -15.11 -3.70
CA LEU A 52 -5.58 -15.33 -2.72
C LEU A 52 -6.92 -14.79 -3.21
N SER A 53 -6.95 -13.64 -3.87
CA SER A 53 -8.16 -13.07 -4.48
C SER A 53 -8.76 -14.01 -5.53
N LEU A 54 -7.93 -14.64 -6.37
CA LEU A 54 -8.38 -15.60 -7.38
C LEU A 54 -8.93 -16.91 -6.77
N GLN A 55 -8.44 -17.32 -5.60
CA GLN A 55 -8.81 -18.58 -4.95
C GLN A 55 -10.03 -18.43 -4.03
N ASN A 56 -10.29 -17.27 -3.48
CA ASN A 56 -11.33 -17.02 -2.48
C ASN A 56 -12.57 -16.36 -3.09
N LYS A 57 -13.74 -16.96 -2.85
CA LYS A 57 -15.04 -16.36 -3.23
C LYS A 57 -15.38 -15.10 -2.43
N ASP A 58 -14.79 -14.92 -1.22
CA ASP A 58 -14.93 -13.72 -0.38
C ASP A 58 -13.72 -12.81 -0.53
N SER A 59 -13.43 -12.41 -1.76
CA SER A 59 -12.27 -11.58 -2.11
C SER A 59 -12.33 -10.14 -1.57
N ASN A 60 -13.49 -9.66 -1.13
CA ASN A 60 -13.70 -8.25 -0.75
C ASN A 60 -12.64 -7.68 0.19
N THR A 61 -12.20 -8.47 1.18
CA THR A 61 -11.15 -8.02 2.11
C THR A 61 -9.79 -7.98 1.43
N ILE A 62 -9.47 -8.97 0.61
CA ILE A 62 -8.20 -9.07 -0.12
C ILE A 62 -8.13 -7.96 -1.17
N ASP A 63 -9.18 -7.79 -1.96
CA ASP A 63 -9.30 -6.77 -3.00
C ASP A 63 -9.23 -5.36 -2.42
N TRP A 64 -9.63 -5.20 -1.16
CA TRP A 64 -9.47 -3.94 -0.43
C TRP A 64 -8.00 -3.57 -0.21
N PHE A 65 -7.12 -4.53 0.05
CA PHE A 65 -5.71 -4.25 0.32
C PHE A 65 -4.82 -4.18 -0.92
N ILE A 66 -5.19 -4.84 -2.02
CA ILE A 66 -4.39 -4.85 -3.27
C ILE A 66 -3.99 -3.44 -3.73
N PRO A 67 -4.91 -2.44 -3.86
CA PRO A 67 -4.53 -1.10 -4.28
C PRO A 67 -3.56 -0.41 -3.31
N VAL A 68 -3.69 -0.68 -2.01
CA VAL A 68 -2.80 -0.11 -0.99
C VAL A 68 -1.37 -0.64 -1.14
N VAL A 69 -1.22 -1.97 -1.29
CA VAL A 69 0.10 -2.60 -1.48
C VAL A 69 0.71 -2.17 -2.80
N LYS A 70 -0.08 -2.10 -3.88
CA LYS A 70 0.36 -1.60 -5.18
C LYS A 70 0.86 -0.16 -5.10
N ASN A 71 0.16 0.70 -4.36
CA ASN A 71 0.53 2.10 -4.21
C ASN A 71 1.84 2.31 -3.42
N ARG A 72 2.21 1.38 -2.52
CA ARG A 72 3.52 1.41 -1.85
C ARG A 72 4.68 1.23 -2.81
N GLN A 73 4.49 0.42 -3.85
CA GLN A 73 5.51 0.17 -4.87
C GLN A 73 5.48 1.22 -5.99
N TYR A 74 4.28 1.65 -6.38
CA TYR A 74 4.03 2.61 -7.44
C TYR A 74 3.11 3.72 -6.93
N PRO A 75 3.66 4.70 -6.17
CA PRO A 75 2.86 5.77 -5.58
C PRO A 75 2.10 6.58 -6.63
N PHE A 76 0.80 6.75 -6.41
CA PHE A 76 -0.04 7.59 -7.24
C PHE A 76 0.18 9.06 -6.84
N ASN A 77 0.51 9.91 -7.81
CA ASN A 77 0.74 11.33 -7.60
C ASN A 77 -0.38 12.15 -8.23
N ILE A 78 -0.84 13.16 -7.51
CA ILE A 78 -1.89 14.10 -7.97
C ILE A 78 -1.26 15.48 -8.07
N ASP A 79 -1.62 16.21 -9.12
CA ASP A 79 -1.23 17.59 -9.31
C ASP A 79 -1.72 18.46 -8.14
N ILE A 80 -0.88 19.41 -7.70
CA ILE A 80 -1.18 20.26 -6.56
C ILE A 80 -2.44 21.14 -6.78
N GLU A 81 -2.70 21.55 -8.01
CA GLU A 81 -3.89 22.36 -8.32
C GLU A 81 -5.17 21.52 -8.18
N ILE A 82 -5.09 20.22 -8.49
CA ILE A 82 -6.20 19.28 -8.24
C ILE A 82 -6.39 19.10 -6.73
N LEU A 83 -5.33 18.88 -5.97
CA LEU A 83 -5.41 18.75 -4.51
C LEU A 83 -5.99 20.01 -3.85
N LYS A 84 -5.64 21.20 -4.34
CA LYS A 84 -6.23 22.47 -3.88
C LYS A 84 -7.74 22.51 -4.05
N SER A 85 -8.26 21.95 -5.14
CA SER A 85 -9.70 21.93 -5.41
C SER A 85 -10.48 21.05 -4.44
N TYR A 86 -9.80 20.07 -3.81
CA TYR A 86 -10.42 19.10 -2.89
C TYR A 86 -10.63 19.66 -1.48
N GLN A 87 -10.02 20.78 -1.15
CA GLN A 87 -10.19 21.42 0.15
C GLN A 87 -11.63 21.83 0.41
N GLY A 88 -12.04 21.76 1.66
CA GLY A 88 -13.34 22.24 2.10
C GLY A 88 -13.88 21.48 3.30
N LYS A 89 -15.05 21.96 3.75
CA LYS A 89 -15.81 21.35 4.84
C LYS A 89 -16.92 20.49 4.27
N PHE A 90 -17.15 19.35 4.94
CA PHE A 90 -18.11 18.34 4.57
C PHE A 90 -18.78 17.84 5.86
N GLY A 91 -19.63 18.67 6.45
CA GLY A 91 -20.20 18.47 7.77
C GLY A 91 -19.14 18.45 8.87
N LYS A 92 -18.93 17.29 9.51
CA LYS A 92 -17.89 17.15 10.57
C LYS A 92 -16.49 16.85 10.05
N THR A 93 -16.33 16.70 8.75
CA THR A 93 -15.05 16.44 8.10
C THR A 93 -14.56 17.68 7.40
N GLU A 94 -13.29 17.99 7.52
CA GLU A 94 -12.62 19.03 6.74
C GLU A 94 -11.43 18.42 6.01
N LEU A 95 -11.29 18.73 4.72
CA LEU A 95 -10.12 18.41 3.94
C LEU A 95 -9.21 19.63 3.87
N ILE A 96 -7.99 19.47 4.37
CA ILE A 96 -7.00 20.55 4.52
C ILE A 96 -5.79 20.22 3.66
N LEU A 97 -5.31 21.18 2.87
CA LEU A 97 -4.05 21.06 2.15
C LEU A 97 -2.95 21.76 2.94
N GLU A 98 -1.94 20.99 3.32
CA GLU A 98 -0.75 21.49 4.03
C GLU A 98 0.50 20.82 3.45
N SER A 99 1.55 21.61 3.20
CA SER A 99 2.83 21.10 2.66
C SER A 99 2.66 20.22 1.42
N ASN A 100 1.76 20.59 0.50
CA ASN A 100 1.41 19.85 -0.73
C ASN A 100 0.81 18.46 -0.49
N LYS A 101 0.26 18.21 0.68
CA LYS A 101 -0.42 16.97 1.05
C LYS A 101 -1.81 17.26 1.56
N LEU A 102 -2.75 16.37 1.23
CA LEU A 102 -4.13 16.50 1.70
C LEU A 102 -4.27 15.77 3.03
N TYR A 103 -4.95 16.42 3.96
CA TYR A 103 -5.22 15.89 5.29
C TYR A 103 -6.72 15.80 5.54
N PHE A 104 -7.11 14.74 6.22
CA PHE A 104 -8.45 14.49 6.71
C PHE A 104 -8.51 14.97 8.17
N ASN A 105 -9.34 15.98 8.43
CA ASN A 105 -9.60 16.46 9.78
C ASN A 105 -11.01 16.03 10.20
N TRP A 106 -11.12 15.36 11.33
CA TRP A 106 -12.39 14.96 11.89
C TRP A 106 -12.71 15.83 13.10
N ASN A 107 -13.73 16.68 12.98
CA ASN A 107 -14.31 17.45 14.08
C ASN A 107 -13.26 18.30 14.87
N ASN A 108 -12.18 18.73 14.22
CA ASN A 108 -11.03 19.42 14.80
C ASN A 108 -10.31 18.66 15.93
N ILE A 109 -10.52 17.34 16.02
CA ILE A 109 -9.90 16.48 17.04
C ILE A 109 -8.67 15.76 16.48
N THR A 110 -8.77 15.27 15.24
CA THR A 110 -7.74 14.43 14.64
C THR A 110 -7.48 14.87 13.22
N THR A 111 -6.21 15.10 12.90
CA THR A 111 -5.75 15.40 11.53
C THR A 111 -4.87 14.24 11.06
N LEU A 112 -5.26 13.57 9.98
CA LEU A 112 -4.60 12.40 9.43
C LEU A 112 -4.23 12.64 7.97
N LEU A 113 -3.08 12.15 7.55
CA LEU A 113 -2.63 12.25 6.17
C LEU A 113 -3.55 11.42 5.26
N MET A 114 -3.86 11.96 4.10
CA MET A 114 -4.56 11.27 3.04
C MET A 114 -3.57 10.86 1.94
N THR A 115 -3.45 9.56 1.69
CA THR A 115 -2.59 9.02 0.63
C THR A 115 -3.45 8.66 -0.57
N PRO A 116 -3.20 9.23 -1.76
CA PRO A 116 -4.00 8.94 -2.94
C PRO A 116 -3.76 7.52 -3.46
N LEU A 117 -4.82 6.80 -3.79
CA LEU A 117 -4.79 5.54 -4.53
C LEU A 117 -5.13 5.75 -6.01
N GLU A 118 -5.97 6.73 -6.29
CA GLU A 118 -6.42 7.16 -7.63
C GLU A 118 -6.61 8.68 -7.59
N SER A 119 -6.98 9.27 -8.73
CA SER A 119 -7.19 10.72 -8.80
C SER A 119 -8.17 11.26 -7.76
N ASP A 120 -9.23 10.50 -7.47
CA ASP A 120 -10.32 10.91 -6.58
C ASP A 120 -10.51 9.97 -5.36
N LEU A 121 -9.64 8.95 -5.19
CA LEU A 121 -9.75 7.96 -4.13
C LEU A 121 -8.53 7.98 -3.22
N PHE A 122 -8.77 8.05 -1.91
CA PHE A 122 -7.73 8.19 -0.88
C PHE A 122 -7.93 7.19 0.25
N ILE A 123 -6.82 6.69 0.79
CA ILE A 123 -6.77 6.13 2.15
C ILE A 123 -6.49 7.24 3.14
N VAL A 124 -6.94 7.06 4.37
CA VAL A 124 -6.64 7.94 5.50
C VAL A 124 -5.71 7.17 6.43
N ASP A 125 -4.54 7.71 6.70
CA ASP A 125 -3.52 7.02 7.48
C ASP A 125 -4.04 6.65 8.88
N GLY A 126 -3.86 5.38 9.25
CA GLY A 126 -4.37 4.84 10.51
C GLY A 126 -5.86 4.46 10.51
N MET A 127 -6.57 4.62 9.38
CA MET A 127 -7.98 4.25 9.23
C MET A 127 -8.13 3.22 8.10
N ASP A 128 -8.12 1.93 8.45
CA ASP A 128 -8.16 0.84 7.48
C ASP A 128 -9.58 0.40 7.11
N ASP A 129 -10.60 0.90 7.80
CA ASP A 129 -11.99 0.50 7.67
C ASP A 129 -12.76 1.26 6.60
N PHE A 130 -12.26 2.42 6.13
CA PHE A 130 -12.87 3.20 5.07
C PHE A 130 -11.85 3.91 4.17
N ARG A 131 -12.34 4.35 3.02
CA ARG A 131 -11.65 5.25 2.06
C ARG A 131 -12.48 6.49 1.84
N ILE A 132 -11.83 7.56 1.41
CA ILE A 132 -12.49 8.80 0.98
C ILE A 132 -12.43 8.87 -0.54
N LYS A 133 -13.61 8.98 -1.16
CA LYS A 133 -13.73 9.30 -2.57
C LYS A 133 -14.24 10.74 -2.73
N ILE A 134 -13.56 11.52 -3.55
CA ILE A 134 -13.99 12.87 -3.91
C ILE A 134 -15.11 12.76 -4.96
N VAL A 135 -16.17 13.51 -4.76
CA VAL A 135 -17.30 13.59 -5.71
C VAL A 135 -17.32 14.98 -6.33
N SER A 136 -17.19 15.03 -7.64
CA SER A 136 -17.19 16.28 -8.40
C SER A 136 -18.31 16.29 -9.44
N GLU A 137 -18.94 17.43 -9.62
CA GLU A 137 -19.91 17.72 -10.67
C GLU A 137 -19.48 18.99 -11.39
N ASN A 138 -19.48 18.98 -12.71
CA ASN A 138 -19.07 20.14 -13.53
C ASN A 138 -17.71 20.73 -13.12
N ASN A 139 -16.72 19.85 -12.88
CA ASN A 139 -15.37 20.22 -12.40
C ASN A 139 -15.30 20.90 -11.01
N SER A 140 -16.37 20.85 -10.24
CA SER A 140 -16.41 21.38 -8.88
C SER A 140 -16.67 20.25 -7.88
N VAL A 141 -15.92 20.24 -6.78
CA VAL A 141 -16.13 19.25 -5.70
C VAL A 141 -17.42 19.59 -4.96
N THR A 142 -18.36 18.65 -4.96
CA THR A 142 -19.70 18.81 -4.35
C THR A 142 -19.88 17.99 -3.09
N ALA A 143 -19.13 16.91 -2.95
CA ALA A 143 -19.22 16.02 -1.80
C ALA A 143 -17.96 15.18 -1.60
N ILE A 144 -17.85 14.53 -0.46
CA ILE A 144 -16.99 13.38 -0.24
C ILE A 144 -17.85 12.17 0.06
N LYS A 145 -17.39 10.99 -0.38
CA LYS A 145 -18.00 9.71 -0.08
C LYS A 145 -17.05 8.88 0.76
N ARG A 146 -17.49 8.42 1.93
CA ARG A 146 -16.82 7.36 2.68
C ARG A 146 -17.27 6.02 2.15
N ILE A 147 -16.32 5.23 1.70
CA ILE A 147 -16.55 3.86 1.25
C ILE A 147 -15.95 2.93 2.30
N TYR A 148 -16.79 2.19 2.99
CA TYR A 148 -16.35 1.26 4.03
C TYR A 148 -15.99 -0.10 3.44
N ARG A 149 -15.06 -0.81 4.09
CA ARG A 149 -14.62 -2.15 3.68
C ARG A 149 -15.76 -3.17 3.60
N ASN A 150 -16.82 -2.98 4.37
CA ASN A 150 -18.02 -3.83 4.33
C ASN A 150 -18.99 -3.49 3.18
N GLY A 151 -18.61 -2.59 2.27
CA GLY A 151 -19.42 -2.15 1.14
C GLY A 151 -20.42 -1.04 1.44
N GLN A 152 -20.54 -0.60 2.69
CA GLN A 152 -21.38 0.56 3.02
C GLN A 152 -20.77 1.85 2.48
N GLU A 153 -21.62 2.80 2.09
CA GLU A 153 -21.21 4.13 1.64
C GLU A 153 -21.96 5.22 2.41
N ARG A 154 -21.29 6.32 2.66
CA ARG A 154 -21.88 7.53 3.24
C ARG A 154 -21.38 8.76 2.49
N ILE A 155 -22.32 9.63 2.10
CA ILE A 155 -22.02 10.86 1.35
C ILE A 155 -22.15 12.05 2.30
N TYR A 156 -21.19 12.94 2.24
CA TYR A 156 -21.16 14.22 2.97
C TYR A 156 -21.00 15.33 1.93
N LYS A 157 -22.03 16.16 1.82
CA LYS A 157 -22.01 17.31 0.89
C LYS A 157 -21.04 18.38 1.37
N LYS A 158 -20.50 19.12 0.43
CA LYS A 158 -19.68 20.29 0.72
C LYS A 158 -20.58 21.40 1.29
N ASP A 159 -20.10 22.05 2.38
CA ASP A 159 -20.81 23.16 3.05
C ASP A 159 -20.80 24.43 2.19
#